data_f9a09fa6b15814f919b6c0ddf4fcab04
#
_entry.id   f9a09fa6b15814f919b6c0ddf4fcab04
#
_cell.length_a   1.000
_cell.length_b   1.000
_cell.length_c   1.000
_cell.angle_alpha   90.00
_cell.angle_beta   90.00
_cell.angle_gamma   90.00
#
_symmetry.space_group_name_H-M   'P 1'
#
loop_
_entity.id
_entity.type
_entity.pdbx_description
1 polymer ?
#
loop_
_entity_poly.entity_id
_entity_poly.type
_entity_poly.pdbx_seq_one_letter_code
_entity_poly.pdbx_strand_id
1 'polypeptide(L)'
;MKIAYVRVSNVEQNEARQIEALEKYGIEKWFTEKVSGKDTNRPQLQQMLEFAREGDTIYVHDFTRLARSTKDLLDIVEHLKSKGIHLVSNKESIDTSTPTGKLMLTFLAGIAEFERENLLERQREGIAIAKRNGKYKGRKPFKSDKFETLYQEYIKRKITKAEFAGQIGTSRPTLDKLIRNYEKSLYSDTESK
;
A
#
# COMPACT_ATOMS: atom_id res chain seq x y z
N MET A 1 33.39 -2.88 4.51
CA MET A 1 33.28 -1.41 4.49
C MET A 1 32.22 -0.93 5.49
N LYS A 2 32.40 0.26 6.08
CA LYS A 2 31.41 0.88 6.96
C LYS A 2 30.72 2.02 6.24
N ILE A 3 29.42 1.88 6.06
CA ILE A 3 28.58 2.77 5.25
C ILE A 3 27.56 3.45 6.18
N ALA A 4 27.38 4.76 6.08
CA ALA A 4 26.33 5.46 6.83
C ALA A 4 25.23 5.96 5.91
N TYR A 5 23.99 5.83 6.38
CA TYR A 5 22.83 6.46 5.76
C TYR A 5 22.22 7.49 6.71
N VAL A 6 22.13 8.71 6.23
CA VAL A 6 21.58 9.87 6.96
C VAL A 6 20.39 10.40 6.17
N ARG A 7 19.26 10.66 6.86
CA ARG A 7 18.08 11.25 6.22
C ARG A 7 17.58 12.44 7.03
N VAL A 8 17.42 13.57 6.33
CA VAL A 8 16.90 14.82 6.90
C VAL A 8 15.70 15.31 6.12
N SER A 9 14.69 15.79 6.83
CA SER A 9 13.47 16.35 6.25
C SER A 9 13.52 17.87 6.09
N ASN A 10 14.39 18.55 6.82
CA ASN A 10 14.64 19.99 6.77
C ASN A 10 16.09 20.27 7.18
N VAL A 11 16.61 21.38 6.63
CA VAL A 11 18.02 21.74 6.55
C VAL A 11 18.66 21.99 7.92
N GLU A 12 19.91 21.56 8.07
CA GLU A 12 21.00 21.97 8.96
C GLU A 12 21.08 21.34 10.36
N GLN A 13 20.08 21.43 11.25
CA GLN A 13 20.28 21.01 12.63
C GLN A 13 20.26 19.49 12.88
N ASN A 14 19.49 18.73 12.10
CA ASN A 14 19.35 17.28 12.30
C ASN A 14 20.41 16.43 11.56
N GLU A 15 21.03 16.97 10.52
CA GLU A 15 22.08 16.28 9.76
C GLU A 15 23.36 16.18 10.60
N ALA A 16 23.85 17.31 11.12
CA ALA A 16 25.06 17.37 11.94
C ALA A 16 24.99 16.42 13.15
N ARG A 17 23.85 16.38 13.84
CA ARG A 17 23.67 15.47 14.98
C ARG A 17 23.73 13.99 14.60
N GLN A 18 23.18 13.61 13.43
CA GLN A 18 23.24 12.22 12.97
C GLN A 18 24.67 11.85 12.55
N ILE A 19 25.37 12.77 11.87
CA ILE A 19 26.78 12.58 11.47
C ILE A 19 27.64 12.40 12.69
N GLU A 20 27.62 13.34 13.65
CA GLU A 20 28.38 13.29 14.90
C GLU A 20 28.17 11.97 15.66
N ALA A 21 26.90 11.53 15.77
CA ALA A 21 26.57 10.27 16.43
C ALA A 21 27.12 9.02 15.72
N LEU A 22 27.38 9.09 14.43
CA LEU A 22 27.85 7.98 13.60
C LEU A 22 29.37 8.02 13.34
N GLU A 23 30.02 9.17 13.45
CA GLU A 23 31.48 9.32 13.24
C GLU A 23 32.31 8.37 14.09
N LYS A 24 31.88 8.09 15.33
CA LYS A 24 32.56 7.15 16.25
C LYS A 24 32.74 5.74 15.70
N TYR A 25 31.96 5.37 14.68
CA TYR A 25 32.05 4.04 14.04
C TYR A 25 33.12 3.99 12.94
N GLY A 26 33.74 5.12 12.57
CA GLY A 26 34.75 5.20 11.50
C GLY A 26 34.14 4.93 10.12
N ILE A 27 33.13 5.70 9.78
CA ILE A 27 32.38 5.55 8.50
C ILE A 27 33.28 5.89 7.30
N GLU A 28 33.30 5.02 6.32
CA GLU A 28 34.11 5.14 5.10
C GLU A 28 33.32 5.78 3.95
N LYS A 29 31.98 5.55 3.92
CA LYS A 29 31.11 6.09 2.87
C LYS A 29 29.80 6.60 3.45
N TRP A 30 29.40 7.79 3.02
CA TRP A 30 28.16 8.45 3.46
C TRP A 30 27.16 8.56 2.32
N PHE A 31 25.90 8.27 2.62
CA PHE A 31 24.74 8.54 1.75
C PHE A 31 23.78 9.44 2.51
N THR A 32 23.58 10.66 2.01
CA THR A 32 22.71 11.65 2.65
C THR A 32 21.48 11.90 1.79
N GLU A 33 20.32 11.64 2.37
CA GLU A 33 19.02 11.83 1.76
C GLU A 33 18.35 13.09 2.29
N LYS A 34 17.97 14.03 1.40
CA LYS A 34 17.30 15.30 1.75
C LYS A 34 15.83 15.26 1.35
N VAL A 35 15.07 14.35 1.98
CA VAL A 35 13.64 14.16 1.69
C VAL A 35 12.85 13.91 2.97
N SER A 36 11.58 14.33 2.95
CA SER A 36 10.62 14.06 4.00
C SER A 36 10.42 12.56 4.21
N GLY A 37 10.13 12.14 5.45
CA GLY A 37 9.80 10.73 5.75
C GLY A 37 8.56 10.21 5.01
N LYS A 38 7.70 11.10 4.48
CA LYS A 38 6.52 10.76 3.69
C LYS A 38 6.83 10.51 2.21
N ASP A 39 7.98 11.01 1.73
CA ASP A 39 8.36 10.83 0.34
C ASP A 39 8.83 9.39 0.08
N THR A 40 8.33 8.80 -1.01
CA THR A 40 8.69 7.46 -1.45
C THR A 40 9.96 7.44 -2.28
N ASN A 41 10.30 8.58 -2.90
CA ASN A 41 11.48 8.69 -3.74
C ASN A 41 12.72 8.95 -2.86
N ARG A 42 13.56 7.93 -2.69
CA ARG A 42 14.80 7.95 -1.89
C ARG A 42 15.97 7.46 -2.73
N PRO A 43 16.46 8.28 -3.68
CA PRO A 43 17.54 7.88 -4.57
C PRO A 43 18.82 7.51 -3.84
N GLN A 44 19.14 8.18 -2.73
CA GLN A 44 20.34 7.86 -1.96
C GLN A 44 20.23 6.52 -1.21
N LEU A 45 19.03 6.17 -0.72
CA LEU A 45 18.78 4.85 -0.16
C LEU A 45 18.97 3.76 -1.22
N GLN A 46 18.41 3.95 -2.41
CA GLN A 46 18.56 2.98 -3.52
C GLN A 46 20.01 2.82 -3.92
N GLN A 47 20.73 3.94 -4.12
CA GLN A 47 22.15 3.92 -4.43
C GLN A 47 22.97 3.20 -3.35
N MET A 48 22.67 3.41 -2.07
CA MET A 48 23.34 2.72 -0.98
C MET A 48 23.09 1.21 -1.02
N LEU A 49 21.82 0.78 -1.24
CA LEU A 49 21.46 -0.64 -1.32
C LEU A 49 22.08 -1.36 -2.54
N GLU A 50 22.30 -0.62 -3.63
CA GLU A 50 23.01 -1.12 -4.83
C GLU A 50 24.53 -1.15 -4.63
N PHE A 51 25.08 -0.16 -3.93
CA PHE A 51 26.51 0.00 -3.67
C PHE A 51 27.03 -1.04 -2.68
N ALA A 52 26.26 -1.32 -1.60
CA ALA A 52 26.67 -2.18 -0.51
C ALA A 52 26.85 -3.64 -0.95
N ARG A 53 27.89 -4.30 -0.48
CA ARG A 53 28.31 -5.67 -0.83
C ARG A 53 28.34 -6.55 0.41
N GLU A 54 28.49 -7.85 0.19
CA GLU A 54 28.67 -8.85 1.25
C GLU A 54 29.82 -8.45 2.19
N GLY A 55 29.57 -8.57 3.49
CA GLY A 55 30.52 -8.19 4.54
C GLY A 55 30.51 -6.70 4.91
N ASP A 56 29.79 -5.86 4.18
CA ASP A 56 29.62 -4.45 4.55
C ASP A 56 28.66 -4.29 5.75
N THR A 57 28.82 -3.17 6.46
CA THR A 57 27.93 -2.81 7.56
C THR A 57 27.35 -1.42 7.32
N ILE A 58 26.02 -1.33 7.32
CA ILE A 58 25.29 -0.07 7.20
C ILE A 58 24.97 0.46 8.58
N TYR A 59 25.30 1.72 8.83
CA TYR A 59 25.04 2.43 10.08
C TYR A 59 23.96 3.49 9.88
N VAL A 60 22.98 3.51 10.77
CA VAL A 60 21.92 4.53 10.82
C VAL A 60 21.83 5.13 12.23
N HIS A 61 21.40 6.37 12.33
CA HIS A 61 21.19 7.00 13.65
C HIS A 61 20.03 6.33 14.38
N ASP A 62 18.92 6.12 13.71
CA ASP A 62 17.71 5.41 14.17
C ASP A 62 16.99 4.77 13.00
N PHE A 63 16.14 3.76 13.28
CA PHE A 63 15.39 3.03 12.24
C PHE A 63 14.40 3.91 11.49
N THR A 64 13.93 5.01 12.08
CA THR A 64 13.00 5.92 11.41
C THR A 64 13.67 6.69 10.26
N ARG A 65 15.00 6.75 10.21
CA ARG A 65 15.76 7.31 9.08
C ARG A 65 15.78 6.34 7.90
N LEU A 66 15.89 5.05 8.19
CA LEU A 66 15.98 4.00 7.18
C LEU A 66 14.60 3.65 6.62
N ALA A 67 13.60 3.46 7.48
CA ALA A 67 12.28 2.93 7.14
C ALA A 67 11.15 3.87 7.58
N ARG A 68 9.97 3.71 6.99
CA ARG A 68 8.75 4.48 7.29
C ARG A 68 7.77 3.72 8.17
N SER A 69 7.87 2.41 8.17
CA SER A 69 7.04 1.50 8.95
C SER A 69 7.87 0.31 9.38
N THR A 70 7.39 -0.43 10.37
CA THR A 70 8.03 -1.67 10.81
C THR A 70 8.14 -2.67 9.67
N LYS A 71 7.12 -2.77 8.81
CA LYS A 71 7.16 -3.63 7.63
C LYS A 71 8.29 -3.22 6.66
N ASP A 72 8.38 -1.94 6.30
CA ASP A 72 9.42 -1.39 5.41
C ASP A 72 10.82 -1.66 5.99
N LEU A 73 10.99 -1.53 7.33
CA LEU A 73 12.23 -1.88 8.02
C LEU A 73 12.58 -3.36 7.85
N LEU A 74 11.63 -4.24 8.07
CA LEU A 74 11.84 -5.68 7.99
C LEU A 74 12.17 -6.11 6.55
N ASP A 75 11.49 -5.55 5.56
CA ASP A 75 11.77 -5.80 4.13
C ASP A 75 13.20 -5.37 3.77
N ILE A 76 13.64 -4.20 4.24
CA ILE A 76 15.02 -3.72 4.03
C ILE A 76 16.03 -4.62 4.74
N VAL A 77 15.78 -5.00 6.00
CA VAL A 77 16.68 -5.86 6.78
C VAL A 77 16.80 -7.25 6.14
N GLU A 78 15.71 -7.82 5.64
CA GLU A 78 15.73 -9.11 4.94
C GLU A 78 16.53 -9.02 3.64
N HIS A 79 16.35 -7.93 2.89
CA HIS A 79 17.16 -7.67 1.70
C HIS A 79 18.65 -7.56 2.02
N LEU A 80 19.04 -6.82 3.07
CA LEU A 80 20.43 -6.71 3.50
C LEU A 80 20.98 -8.06 3.95
N LYS A 81 20.22 -8.84 4.71
CA LYS A 81 20.58 -10.16 5.17
C LYS A 81 20.81 -11.13 4.00
N SER A 82 19.96 -11.09 2.98
CA SER A 82 20.11 -11.93 1.77
C SER A 82 21.39 -11.64 0.98
N LYS A 83 21.91 -10.39 1.10
CA LYS A 83 23.18 -9.96 0.52
C LYS A 83 24.39 -10.14 1.45
N GLY A 84 24.20 -10.66 2.67
CA GLY A 84 25.28 -10.77 3.66
C GLY A 84 25.75 -9.44 4.22
N ILE A 85 24.89 -8.40 4.23
CA ILE A 85 25.16 -7.06 4.71
C ILE A 85 24.56 -6.90 6.13
N HIS A 86 25.31 -6.26 7.04
CA HIS A 86 24.88 -6.01 8.39
C HIS A 86 24.28 -4.60 8.53
N LEU A 87 23.36 -4.44 9.49
CA LEU A 87 22.76 -3.15 9.86
C LEU A 87 22.99 -2.87 11.33
N VAL A 88 23.42 -1.66 11.62
CA VAL A 88 23.59 -1.14 12.99
C VAL A 88 22.77 0.12 13.16
N SER A 89 21.88 0.12 14.15
CA SER A 89 21.18 1.32 14.60
C SER A 89 21.77 1.83 15.90
N ASN A 90 22.20 3.09 15.88
CA ASN A 90 22.88 3.71 17.03
C ASN A 90 21.91 3.96 18.20
N LYS A 91 20.73 4.50 17.94
CA LYS A 91 19.76 4.87 18.97
C LYS A 91 19.11 3.66 19.62
N GLU A 92 18.70 2.67 18.83
CA GLU A 92 18.11 1.43 19.33
C GLU A 92 19.15 0.44 19.84
N SER A 93 20.45 0.71 19.63
CA SER A 93 21.56 -0.18 20.01
C SER A 93 21.40 -1.60 19.46
N ILE A 94 20.89 -1.72 18.22
CA ILE A 94 20.67 -2.99 17.54
C ILE A 94 21.72 -3.18 16.46
N ASP A 95 22.42 -4.32 16.53
CA ASP A 95 23.41 -4.76 15.55
C ASP A 95 23.00 -6.14 15.01
N THR A 96 22.67 -6.21 13.73
CA THR A 96 22.19 -7.44 13.09
C THR A 96 23.27 -8.51 12.88
N SER A 97 24.55 -8.18 13.11
CA SER A 97 25.63 -9.17 13.11
C SER A 97 25.59 -10.05 14.37
N THR A 98 25.02 -9.53 15.48
CA THR A 98 24.98 -10.19 16.77
C THR A 98 23.75 -11.10 16.94
N PRO A 99 23.84 -12.19 17.74
CA PRO A 99 22.67 -13.00 18.08
C PRO A 99 21.54 -12.19 18.73
N THR A 100 21.88 -11.27 19.64
CA THR A 100 20.92 -10.40 20.32
C THR A 100 20.21 -9.48 19.36
N GLY A 101 20.92 -8.85 18.42
CA GLY A 101 20.32 -7.99 17.38
C GLY A 101 19.37 -8.77 16.47
N LYS A 102 19.74 -10.01 16.08
CA LYS A 102 18.86 -10.91 15.32
C LYS A 102 17.59 -11.24 16.09
N LEU A 103 17.70 -11.56 17.40
CA LEU A 103 16.55 -11.84 18.26
C LEU A 103 15.62 -10.60 18.35
N MET A 104 16.17 -9.41 18.53
CA MET A 104 15.39 -8.15 18.57
C MET A 104 14.63 -7.89 17.28
N LEU A 105 15.24 -8.15 16.12
CA LEU A 105 14.55 -8.05 14.83
C LEU A 105 13.41 -9.07 14.69
N THR A 106 13.61 -10.29 15.17
CA THR A 106 12.56 -11.31 15.19
C THR A 106 11.39 -10.90 16.07
N PHE A 107 11.68 -10.29 17.21
CA PHE A 107 10.65 -9.76 18.11
C PHE A 107 9.87 -8.60 17.47
N LEU A 108 10.56 -7.67 16.82
CA LEU A 108 9.92 -6.58 16.07
C LEU A 108 9.03 -7.10 14.95
N ALA A 109 9.45 -8.15 14.25
CA ALA A 109 8.66 -8.81 13.22
C ALA A 109 7.37 -9.42 13.80
N GLY A 110 7.47 -10.09 14.95
CA GLY A 110 6.32 -10.64 15.66
C GLY A 110 5.32 -9.57 16.09
N ILE A 111 5.79 -8.43 16.61
CA ILE A 111 4.94 -7.30 16.98
C ILE A 111 4.23 -6.74 15.73
N ALA A 112 4.94 -6.55 14.62
CA ALA A 112 4.37 -6.03 13.39
C ALA A 112 3.26 -6.94 12.82
N GLU A 113 3.46 -8.26 12.86
CA GLU A 113 2.44 -9.22 12.44
C GLU A 113 1.24 -9.22 13.37
N PHE A 114 1.45 -9.19 14.68
CA PHE A 114 0.38 -9.06 15.66
C PHE A 114 -0.46 -7.78 15.45
N GLU A 115 0.18 -6.63 15.23
CA GLU A 115 -0.53 -5.38 14.93
C GLU A 115 -1.35 -5.48 13.64
N ARG A 116 -0.80 -6.14 12.63
CA ARG A 116 -1.49 -6.39 11.35
C ARG A 116 -2.72 -7.27 11.53
N GLU A 117 -2.59 -8.37 12.27
CA GLU A 117 -3.72 -9.28 12.56
C GLU A 117 -4.84 -8.58 13.31
N ASN A 118 -4.51 -7.81 14.35
CA ASN A 118 -5.46 -7.01 15.11
C ASN A 118 -6.17 -5.95 14.24
N LEU A 119 -5.45 -5.35 13.28
CA LEU A 119 -6.04 -4.40 12.34
C LEU A 119 -7.05 -5.09 11.41
N LEU A 120 -6.69 -6.25 10.88
CA LEU A 120 -7.56 -7.05 10.00
C LEU A 120 -8.81 -7.54 10.74
N GLU A 121 -8.68 -7.96 11.99
CA GLU A 121 -9.81 -8.36 12.83
C GLU A 121 -10.78 -7.21 13.04
N ARG A 122 -10.30 -6.06 13.50
CA ARG A 122 -11.11 -4.85 13.65
C ARG A 122 -11.78 -4.41 12.34
N GLN A 123 -11.08 -4.56 11.21
CA GLN A 123 -11.65 -4.28 9.90
C GLN A 123 -12.79 -5.25 9.54
N ARG A 124 -12.62 -6.55 9.81
CA ARG A 124 -13.67 -7.57 9.58
C ARG A 124 -14.91 -7.29 10.41
N GLU A 125 -14.73 -6.96 11.70
CA GLU A 125 -15.82 -6.59 12.59
C GLU A 125 -16.54 -5.32 12.10
N GLY A 126 -15.79 -4.28 11.74
CA GLY A 126 -16.34 -3.05 11.19
C GLY A 126 -17.15 -3.29 9.90
N ILE A 127 -16.66 -4.14 9.00
CA ILE A 127 -17.37 -4.55 7.78
C ILE A 127 -18.65 -5.32 8.14
N ALA A 128 -18.61 -6.24 9.11
CA ALA A 128 -19.78 -7.00 9.54
C ALA A 128 -20.87 -6.09 10.10
N ILE A 129 -20.51 -5.12 10.96
CA ILE A 129 -21.40 -4.11 11.50
C ILE A 129 -21.98 -3.24 10.38
N ALA A 130 -21.14 -2.77 9.46
CA ALA A 130 -21.58 -1.92 8.34
C ALA A 130 -22.54 -2.66 7.40
N LYS A 131 -22.32 -3.96 7.15
CA LYS A 131 -23.25 -4.82 6.39
C LYS A 131 -24.59 -4.96 7.09
N ARG A 132 -24.57 -5.23 8.42
CA ARG A 132 -25.79 -5.34 9.24
C ARG A 132 -26.61 -4.06 9.24
N ASN A 133 -25.93 -2.91 9.26
CA ASN A 133 -26.56 -1.58 9.21
C ASN A 133 -26.93 -1.13 7.79
N GLY A 134 -26.86 -2.01 6.76
CA GLY A 134 -27.23 -1.69 5.38
C GLY A 134 -26.37 -0.62 4.70
N LYS A 135 -25.18 -0.31 5.25
CA LYS A 135 -24.26 0.69 4.67
C LYS A 135 -23.62 0.20 3.37
N TYR A 136 -23.52 -1.11 3.16
CA TYR A 136 -23.02 -1.71 1.93
C TYR A 136 -24.12 -1.82 0.88
N LYS A 137 -24.26 -0.79 0.07
CA LYS A 137 -25.28 -0.72 -1.00
C LYS A 137 -24.84 -1.41 -2.31
N GLY A 138 -23.65 -1.99 -2.36
CA GLY A 138 -23.08 -2.57 -3.57
C GLY A 138 -22.71 -1.52 -4.63
N ARG A 139 -22.49 -1.99 -5.85
CA ARG A 139 -22.26 -1.12 -7.01
C ARG A 139 -23.56 -0.39 -7.34
N LYS A 140 -23.47 0.91 -7.59
CA LYS A 140 -24.62 1.71 -8.06
C LYS A 140 -25.24 1.05 -9.28
N PRO A 141 -26.59 0.89 -9.33
CA PRO A 141 -27.26 0.39 -10.52
C PRO A 141 -26.89 1.23 -11.73
N PHE A 142 -26.66 0.57 -12.85
CA PHE A 142 -26.45 1.27 -14.11
C PHE A 142 -27.77 1.99 -14.50
N LYS A 143 -27.69 3.28 -14.77
CA LYS A 143 -28.81 4.09 -15.27
C LYS A 143 -28.40 4.74 -16.58
N SER A 144 -29.31 4.79 -17.52
CA SER A 144 -29.13 5.50 -18.77
C SER A 144 -30.44 6.18 -19.12
N ASP A 145 -30.40 7.47 -19.34
CA ASP A 145 -31.57 8.27 -19.70
C ASP A 145 -32.11 7.88 -21.09
N LYS A 146 -31.28 7.22 -21.91
CA LYS A 146 -31.64 6.72 -23.24
C LYS A 146 -32.28 5.33 -23.21
N PHE A 147 -32.34 4.66 -22.03
CA PHE A 147 -32.73 3.25 -21.96
C PHE A 147 -34.15 3.02 -22.50
N GLU A 148 -35.13 3.81 -22.07
CA GLU A 148 -36.54 3.65 -22.47
C GLU A 148 -36.76 3.88 -23.96
N THR A 149 -36.15 4.92 -24.51
CA THR A 149 -36.22 5.23 -25.94
C THR A 149 -35.65 4.08 -26.79
N LEU A 150 -34.46 3.61 -26.42
CA LEU A 150 -33.81 2.51 -27.14
C LEU A 150 -34.51 1.15 -26.92
N TYR A 151 -35.13 0.96 -25.74
CA TYR A 151 -35.96 -0.22 -25.50
C TYR A 151 -37.17 -0.26 -26.45
N GLN A 152 -37.85 0.87 -26.67
CA GLN A 152 -38.97 0.96 -27.63
C GLN A 152 -38.52 0.70 -29.09
N GLU A 153 -37.32 1.15 -29.46
CA GLU A 153 -36.76 0.86 -30.78
C GLU A 153 -36.37 -0.61 -30.92
N TYR A 154 -35.85 -1.23 -29.86
CA TYR A 154 -35.52 -2.64 -29.81
C TYR A 154 -36.77 -3.53 -29.95
N ILE A 155 -37.84 -3.24 -29.21
CA ILE A 155 -39.12 -3.99 -29.32
C ILE A 155 -39.71 -3.86 -30.71
N LYS A 156 -39.63 -2.67 -31.32
CA LYS A 156 -40.07 -2.45 -32.73
C LYS A 156 -39.12 -3.03 -33.77
N ARG A 157 -38.09 -3.79 -33.35
CA ARG A 157 -37.05 -4.40 -34.18
C ARG A 157 -36.29 -3.41 -35.08
N LYS A 158 -36.18 -2.14 -34.66
CA LYS A 158 -35.43 -1.11 -35.40
C LYS A 158 -33.94 -1.18 -35.13
N ILE A 159 -33.56 -1.69 -33.97
CA ILE A 159 -32.18 -1.90 -33.56
C ILE A 159 -31.99 -3.32 -33.02
N THR A 160 -30.76 -3.83 -33.18
CA THR A 160 -30.36 -5.12 -32.60
C THR A 160 -29.98 -4.97 -31.13
N LYS A 161 -29.98 -6.06 -30.37
CA LYS A 161 -29.52 -6.07 -28.97
C LYS A 161 -28.06 -5.62 -28.84
N ALA A 162 -27.22 -5.88 -29.87
CA ALA A 162 -25.84 -5.45 -29.89
C ALA A 162 -25.71 -3.92 -29.99
N GLU A 163 -26.47 -3.32 -30.89
CA GLU A 163 -26.53 -1.86 -31.07
C GLU A 163 -27.10 -1.18 -29.84
N PHE A 164 -28.17 -1.73 -29.24
CA PHE A 164 -28.71 -1.23 -27.98
C PHE A 164 -27.64 -1.20 -26.85
N ALA A 165 -26.95 -2.34 -26.64
CA ALA A 165 -25.88 -2.42 -25.63
C ALA A 165 -24.76 -1.42 -25.90
N GLY A 166 -24.34 -1.24 -27.17
CA GLY A 166 -23.34 -0.28 -27.58
C GLY A 166 -23.75 1.17 -27.33
N GLN A 167 -24.99 1.53 -27.68
CA GLN A 167 -25.50 2.91 -27.54
C GLN A 167 -25.65 3.36 -26.08
N ILE A 168 -25.95 2.43 -25.15
CA ILE A 168 -25.98 2.75 -23.71
C ILE A 168 -24.65 2.51 -23.00
N GLY A 169 -23.62 2.03 -23.71
CA GLY A 169 -22.29 1.83 -23.14
C GLY A 169 -22.19 0.65 -22.17
N THR A 170 -22.89 -0.46 -22.40
CA THR A 170 -22.89 -1.63 -21.53
C THR A 170 -22.66 -2.95 -22.29
N SER A 171 -22.40 -4.04 -21.55
CA SER A 171 -22.29 -5.38 -22.14
C SER A 171 -23.68 -6.00 -22.37
N ARG A 172 -23.80 -6.92 -23.34
CA ARG A 172 -25.05 -7.66 -23.59
C ARG A 172 -25.63 -8.35 -22.35
N PRO A 173 -24.83 -9.06 -21.51
CA PRO A 173 -25.36 -9.67 -20.27
C PRO A 173 -25.90 -8.65 -19.27
N THR A 174 -25.30 -7.46 -19.22
CA THR A 174 -25.79 -6.37 -18.35
C THR A 174 -27.09 -5.80 -18.91
N LEU A 175 -27.17 -5.59 -20.23
CA LEU A 175 -28.39 -5.18 -20.91
C LEU A 175 -29.54 -6.17 -20.67
N ASP A 176 -29.30 -7.50 -20.75
CA ASP A 176 -30.30 -8.51 -20.46
C ASP A 176 -30.87 -8.40 -19.03
N LYS A 177 -30.05 -8.10 -18.06
CA LYS A 177 -30.51 -7.84 -16.69
C LYS A 177 -31.34 -6.56 -16.60
N LEU A 178 -30.93 -5.51 -17.29
CA LEU A 178 -31.66 -4.24 -17.31
C LEU A 178 -33.05 -4.40 -17.94
N ILE A 179 -33.13 -5.10 -19.09
CA ILE A 179 -34.40 -5.38 -19.77
C ILE A 179 -35.33 -6.18 -18.84
N ARG A 180 -34.86 -7.27 -18.25
CA ARG A 180 -35.68 -8.08 -17.31
C ARG A 180 -36.19 -7.28 -16.11
N ASN A 181 -35.35 -6.39 -15.56
CA ASN A 181 -35.74 -5.55 -14.43
C ASN A 181 -36.78 -4.50 -14.86
N TYR A 182 -36.62 -3.93 -16.03
CA TYR A 182 -37.57 -2.96 -16.59
C TYR A 182 -38.93 -3.59 -16.90
N GLU A 183 -38.93 -4.77 -17.55
CA GLU A 183 -40.15 -5.54 -17.81
C GLU A 183 -40.87 -5.90 -16.51
N LYS A 184 -40.15 -6.35 -15.47
CA LYS A 184 -40.76 -6.61 -14.16
C LYS A 184 -41.40 -5.39 -13.54
N SER A 185 -40.80 -4.18 -13.67
CA SER A 185 -41.38 -2.94 -13.14
C SER A 185 -42.67 -2.57 -13.87
N LEU A 186 -42.77 -2.81 -15.20
CA LEU A 186 -43.97 -2.57 -15.98
C LEU A 186 -45.14 -3.48 -15.54
N TYR A 187 -44.84 -4.75 -15.20
CA TYR A 187 -45.90 -5.70 -14.75
C TYR A 187 -46.36 -5.38 -13.32
N SER A 188 -45.47 -4.91 -12.41
CA SER A 188 -45.89 -4.56 -11.05
C SER A 188 -46.79 -3.31 -10.98
N ASP A 189 -46.63 -2.39 -11.93
CA ASP A 189 -47.47 -1.16 -12.00
C ASP A 189 -48.84 -1.44 -12.60
N THR A 190 -49.05 -2.58 -13.32
CA THR A 190 -50.32 -3.00 -13.89
C THR A 190 -51.20 -3.77 -12.90
N GLU A 191 -50.65 -4.40 -11.86
CA GLU A 191 -51.43 -5.08 -10.81
C GLU A 191 -51.91 -4.17 -9.66
N SER A 192 -51.45 -2.90 -9.64
CA SER A 192 -51.81 -1.93 -8.61
C SER A 192 -52.88 -0.93 -9.04
N LYS A 193 -53.55 -1.17 -10.19
CA LYS A 193 -54.71 -0.41 -10.66
C LYS A 193 -55.93 -1.31 -10.75
#